data_1a5cc7d592d6259daf82d1735e5187da
#
_entry.id   1a5cc7d592d6259daf82d1735e5187da
#
_cell.length_a   1.000
_cell.length_b   1.000
_cell.length_c   1.000
_cell.angle_alpha   90.00
_cell.angle_beta   90.00
_cell.angle_gamma   90.00
#
_symmetry.space_group_name_H-M   'P 1'
#
loop_
_entity.id
_entity.type
_entity.pdbx_description
1 polymer ?
#
loop_
_entity_poly.entity_id
_entity_poly.type
_entity_poly.pdbx_seq_one_letter_code
_entity_poly.pdbx_strand_id
1 'polypeptide(L)'
;YFKVVDSDDWVNEESYKEILKTLEELVKGSKTVDLLISNFVYEKQGATRKKVMQYRHCLPVNQIFTWNEVGHMPKGKYLLMHSMIYRTQLLLECNLTLPEHTFYVDNIFAFDPLPYVQNMYYLDTNFYRYFIGRDDQSVNETVMIRRIDQQLRVNKLMVNSYTSCGSMNKRTRAY
;
A
#
# COMPACT_ATOMS: atom_id res chain seq x y z
N TYR A 1 1.75 -0.49 -14.65
CA TYR A 1 1.59 -0.49 -13.18
C TYR A 1 2.79 0.17 -12.52
N PHE A 2 2.57 0.75 -11.37
CA PHE A 2 3.57 1.53 -10.64
C PHE A 2 3.72 1.00 -9.21
N LYS A 3 4.97 0.85 -8.77
CA LYS A 3 5.34 0.41 -7.43
C LYS A 3 6.45 1.30 -6.89
N VAL A 4 6.28 1.80 -5.67
CA VAL A 4 7.36 2.47 -4.92
C VAL A 4 8.16 1.43 -4.14
N VAL A 5 9.47 1.54 -4.20
CA VAL A 5 10.41 0.77 -3.36
C VAL A 5 11.37 1.77 -2.73
N ASP A 6 11.45 1.79 -1.41
CA ASP A 6 12.36 2.65 -0.67
C ASP A 6 13.82 2.22 -0.90
N SER A 7 14.74 3.16 -0.79
CA SER A 7 16.15 2.95 -1.13
C SER A 7 16.87 1.96 -0.18
N ASP A 8 16.33 1.74 0.99
CA ASP A 8 16.84 0.78 2.00
C ASP A 8 16.08 -0.54 2.03
N ASP A 9 15.07 -0.69 1.18
CA ASP A 9 14.25 -1.88 1.04
C ASP A 9 14.57 -2.65 -0.24
N TRP A 10 14.00 -3.85 -0.38
CA TRP A 10 14.14 -4.66 -1.60
C TRP A 10 12.89 -5.51 -1.88
N VAL A 11 12.88 -6.18 -3.00
CA VAL A 11 11.80 -7.09 -3.39
C VAL A 11 12.32 -8.51 -3.58
N ASN A 12 11.45 -9.49 -3.33
CA ASN A 12 11.77 -10.89 -3.61
C ASN A 12 11.62 -11.15 -5.11
N GLU A 13 12.64 -11.72 -5.73
CA GLU A 13 12.70 -11.94 -7.17
C GLU A 13 11.65 -12.91 -7.69
N GLU A 14 11.40 -14.00 -6.98
CA GLU A 14 10.40 -15.00 -7.36
C GLU A 14 8.98 -14.42 -7.30
N SER A 15 8.67 -13.72 -6.20
CA SER A 15 7.40 -13.00 -6.05
C SER A 15 7.24 -11.90 -7.11
N TYR A 16 8.33 -11.25 -7.53
CA TYR A 16 8.30 -10.26 -8.61
C TYR A 16 7.91 -10.90 -9.95
N LYS A 17 8.51 -12.05 -10.29
CA LYS A 17 8.14 -12.81 -11.50
C LYS A 17 6.67 -13.25 -11.47
N GLU A 18 6.19 -13.68 -10.31
CA GLU A 18 4.80 -14.08 -10.12
C GLU A 18 3.84 -12.89 -10.32
N ILE A 19 4.16 -11.71 -9.78
CA ILE A 19 3.38 -10.48 -9.98
C ILE A 19 3.35 -10.08 -11.45
N LEU A 20 4.50 -10.08 -12.14
CA LEU A 20 4.56 -9.74 -13.56
C LEU A 20 3.71 -10.68 -14.41
N LYS A 21 3.80 -12.00 -14.17
CA LYS A 21 3.00 -13.00 -14.84
C LYS A 21 1.49 -12.76 -14.61
N THR A 22 1.11 -12.51 -13.36
CA THR A 22 -0.30 -12.25 -13.01
C THR A 22 -0.82 -11.00 -13.71
N LEU A 23 -0.06 -9.91 -13.72
CA LEU A 23 -0.44 -8.67 -14.42
C LEU A 23 -0.55 -8.88 -15.92
N GLU A 24 0.38 -9.64 -16.52
CA GLU A 24 0.34 -9.98 -17.94
C GLU A 24 -0.91 -10.79 -18.31
N GLU A 25 -1.26 -11.78 -17.50
CA GLU A 25 -2.47 -12.61 -17.69
C GLU A 25 -3.74 -11.77 -17.56
N LEU A 26 -3.81 -10.86 -16.58
CA LEU A 26 -4.95 -9.96 -16.41
C LEU A 26 -5.13 -9.03 -17.62
N VAL A 27 -4.04 -8.43 -18.11
CA VAL A 27 -4.07 -7.55 -19.27
C VAL A 27 -4.46 -8.31 -20.55
N LYS A 28 -3.89 -9.50 -20.79
CA LYS A 28 -4.25 -10.37 -21.91
C LYS A 28 -5.73 -10.79 -21.87
N GLY A 29 -6.27 -11.00 -20.67
CA GLY A 29 -7.68 -11.31 -20.45
C GLY A 29 -8.61 -10.11 -20.52
N SER A 30 -8.12 -8.93 -20.94
CA SER A 30 -8.86 -7.65 -20.98
C SER A 30 -9.51 -7.28 -19.63
N LYS A 31 -8.87 -7.66 -18.53
CA LYS A 31 -9.34 -7.37 -17.18
C LYS A 31 -8.52 -6.21 -16.60
N THR A 32 -9.19 -5.13 -16.28
CA THR A 32 -8.55 -3.98 -15.65
C THR A 32 -8.57 -4.16 -14.14
N VAL A 33 -7.39 -4.09 -13.52
CA VAL A 33 -7.19 -4.04 -12.08
C VAL A 33 -6.55 -2.70 -11.73
N ASP A 34 -7.16 -1.95 -10.82
CA ASP A 34 -6.67 -0.64 -10.40
C ASP A 34 -5.58 -0.76 -9.33
N LEU A 35 -5.70 -1.76 -8.45
CA LEU A 35 -4.79 -2.02 -7.36
C LEU A 35 -4.52 -3.53 -7.22
N LEU A 36 -3.26 -3.92 -7.45
CA LEU A 36 -2.78 -5.23 -7.05
C LEU A 36 -2.15 -5.10 -5.65
N ILE A 37 -2.57 -6.01 -4.76
CA ILE A 37 -2.09 -6.08 -3.37
C ILE A 37 -1.23 -7.33 -3.22
N SER A 38 -0.08 -7.21 -2.56
CA SER A 38 0.78 -8.32 -2.18
C SER A 38 1.15 -8.23 -0.70
N ASN A 39 1.75 -9.28 -0.15
CA ASN A 39 2.28 -9.25 1.21
C ASN A 39 3.58 -8.45 1.27
N PHE A 40 3.90 -7.97 2.47
CA PHE A 40 5.24 -7.52 2.80
C PHE A 40 5.76 -8.17 4.07
N VAL A 41 7.08 -8.23 4.17
CA VAL A 41 7.78 -8.92 5.26
C VAL A 41 8.68 -7.93 5.98
N TYR A 42 8.54 -7.85 7.29
CA TYR A 42 9.48 -7.10 8.12
C TYR A 42 10.81 -7.84 8.21
N GLU A 43 11.86 -7.21 7.70
CA GLU A 43 13.23 -7.68 7.77
C GLU A 43 13.97 -6.92 8.88
N LYS A 44 14.21 -7.59 9.98
CA LYS A 44 14.94 -7.01 11.11
C LYS A 44 16.29 -7.69 11.27
N GLN A 45 17.35 -6.89 11.34
CA GLN A 45 18.71 -7.40 11.55
C GLN A 45 18.78 -8.28 12.82
N GLY A 46 19.37 -9.48 12.70
CA GLY A 46 19.52 -10.43 13.80
C GLY A 46 18.26 -11.18 14.20
N ALA A 47 17.10 -10.90 13.60
CA ALA A 47 15.88 -11.62 13.90
C ALA A 47 15.83 -12.98 13.16
N THR A 48 15.61 -14.05 13.89
CA THR A 48 15.42 -15.40 13.31
C THR A 48 14.00 -15.62 12.79
N ARG A 49 13.01 -14.91 13.34
CA ARG A 49 11.61 -14.98 12.92
C ARG A 49 11.20 -13.68 12.22
N LYS A 50 10.64 -13.81 11.02
CA LYS A 50 10.14 -12.69 10.23
C LYS A 50 8.64 -12.53 10.43
N LYS A 51 8.18 -11.29 10.61
CA LYS A 51 6.76 -10.97 10.66
C LYS A 51 6.28 -10.69 9.23
N VAL A 52 5.27 -11.43 8.79
CA VAL A 52 4.62 -11.21 7.49
C VAL A 52 3.32 -10.45 7.69
N MET A 53 3.14 -9.37 6.94
CA MET A 53 1.86 -8.71 6.79
C MET A 53 1.13 -9.30 5.58
N GLN A 54 0.09 -10.09 5.85
CA GLN A 54 -0.70 -10.79 4.85
C GLN A 54 -2.19 -10.54 5.06
N TYR A 55 -2.97 -10.63 3.99
CA TYR A 55 -4.36 -10.16 3.94
C TYR A 55 -5.38 -11.26 3.60
N ARG A 56 -4.97 -12.53 3.54
CA ARG A 56 -5.83 -13.67 3.16
C ARG A 56 -7.09 -13.84 4.01
N HIS A 57 -7.15 -13.23 5.19
CA HIS A 57 -8.32 -13.30 6.07
C HIS A 57 -9.35 -12.20 5.82
N CYS A 58 -8.99 -11.19 5.03
CA CYS A 58 -9.85 -10.03 4.76
C CYS A 58 -9.97 -9.69 3.27
N LEU A 59 -9.12 -10.25 2.41
CA LEU A 59 -9.17 -10.03 0.97
C LEU A 59 -9.34 -11.36 0.23
N PRO A 60 -10.17 -11.40 -0.84
CA PRO A 60 -10.26 -12.54 -1.75
C PRO A 60 -8.91 -12.82 -2.43
N VAL A 61 -8.45 -14.08 -2.37
CA VAL A 61 -7.13 -14.48 -2.87
C VAL A 61 -7.22 -14.89 -4.34
N ASN A 62 -6.27 -14.42 -5.16
CA ASN A 62 -6.08 -14.82 -6.55
C ASN A 62 -7.32 -14.62 -7.46
N GLN A 63 -8.09 -13.60 -7.17
CA GLN A 63 -9.25 -13.20 -7.97
C GLN A 63 -9.46 -11.69 -7.95
N ILE A 64 -10.17 -11.18 -8.96
CA ILE A 64 -10.60 -9.79 -8.99
C ILE A 64 -11.76 -9.61 -8.02
N PHE A 65 -11.73 -8.54 -7.24
CA PHE A 65 -12.76 -8.19 -6.28
C PHE A 65 -12.93 -6.66 -6.18
N THR A 66 -14.00 -6.23 -5.57
CA THR A 66 -14.36 -4.83 -5.33
C THR A 66 -14.37 -4.54 -3.82
N TRP A 67 -14.60 -3.30 -3.43
CA TRP A 67 -14.78 -2.92 -2.02
C TRP A 67 -15.89 -3.69 -1.31
N ASN A 68 -16.88 -4.21 -2.05
CA ASN A 68 -17.99 -4.96 -1.46
C ASN A 68 -17.57 -6.32 -0.88
N GLU A 69 -16.46 -6.85 -1.36
CA GLU A 69 -15.94 -8.17 -0.98
C GLU A 69 -14.81 -8.08 0.04
N VAL A 70 -14.38 -6.87 0.39
CA VAL A 70 -13.37 -6.65 1.42
C VAL A 70 -13.95 -6.97 2.79
N GLY A 71 -13.36 -7.93 3.49
CA GLY A 71 -13.72 -8.31 4.84
C GLY A 71 -13.18 -7.33 5.89
N HIS A 72 -13.57 -7.54 7.15
CA HIS A 72 -13.06 -6.74 8.26
C HIS A 72 -11.55 -6.91 8.43
N MET A 73 -10.80 -5.81 8.41
CA MET A 73 -9.38 -5.82 8.73
C MET A 73 -9.16 -5.84 10.24
N PRO A 74 -8.49 -6.87 10.79
CA PRO A 74 -8.18 -6.92 12.21
C PRO A 74 -7.31 -5.75 12.64
N LYS A 75 -7.41 -5.35 13.91
CA LYS A 75 -6.55 -4.29 14.49
C LYS A 75 -5.07 -4.58 14.23
N GLY A 76 -4.36 -3.59 13.71
CA GLY A 76 -2.95 -3.70 13.33
C GLY A 76 -2.69 -4.36 11.96
N LYS A 77 -3.76 -4.65 11.20
CA LYS A 77 -3.69 -4.98 9.78
C LYS A 77 -4.16 -3.77 8.99
N TYR A 78 -3.32 -3.24 8.15
CA TYR A 78 -3.59 -2.09 7.29
C TYR A 78 -2.79 -2.20 6.00
N LEU A 79 -3.30 -1.59 4.94
CA LEU A 79 -2.59 -1.50 3.68
C LEU A 79 -1.57 -0.37 3.76
N LEU A 80 -0.33 -0.70 3.49
CA LEU A 80 0.76 0.27 3.35
C LEU A 80 1.24 0.30 1.90
N MET A 81 1.94 1.35 1.54
CA MET A 81 2.67 1.49 0.28
C MET A 81 3.43 0.21 -0.10
N HIS A 82 4.00 -0.48 0.90
CA HIS A 82 4.76 -1.72 0.74
C HIS A 82 3.97 -2.85 0.08
N SER A 83 2.65 -2.91 0.32
CA SER A 83 1.77 -3.94 -0.26
C SER A 83 1.10 -3.54 -1.57
N MET A 84 1.17 -2.27 -1.99
CA MET A 84 0.34 -1.71 -3.05
C MET A 84 1.11 -1.55 -4.36
N ILE A 85 0.46 -1.95 -5.46
CA ILE A 85 0.92 -1.77 -6.85
C ILE A 85 -0.26 -1.20 -7.61
N TYR A 86 -0.22 0.08 -7.92
CA TYR A 86 -1.31 0.77 -8.60
C TYR A 86 -1.21 0.72 -10.12
N ARG A 87 -2.35 0.74 -10.80
CA ARG A 87 -2.41 1.05 -12.22
C ARG A 87 -1.92 2.49 -12.43
N THR A 88 -0.89 2.67 -13.25
CA THR A 88 -0.26 3.99 -13.45
C THR A 88 -1.26 5.05 -13.89
N GLN A 89 -2.18 4.70 -14.77
CA GLN A 89 -3.21 5.63 -15.27
C GLN A 89 -4.13 6.13 -14.13
N LEU A 90 -4.45 5.29 -13.14
CA LEU A 90 -5.25 5.70 -11.97
C LEU A 90 -4.53 6.78 -11.15
N LEU A 91 -3.21 6.65 -10.96
CA LEU A 91 -2.42 7.66 -10.24
C LEU A 91 -2.40 9.01 -10.97
N LEU A 92 -2.43 8.99 -12.30
CA LEU A 92 -2.56 10.20 -13.12
C LEU A 92 -3.96 10.79 -13.03
N GLU A 93 -5.00 9.95 -13.10
CA GLU A 93 -6.42 10.36 -13.03
C GLU A 93 -6.79 10.98 -11.68
N CYS A 94 -6.23 10.48 -10.56
CA CYS A 94 -6.46 11.07 -9.25
C CYS A 94 -5.58 12.30 -8.96
N ASN A 95 -4.71 12.71 -9.89
CA ASN A 95 -3.77 13.82 -9.74
C ASN A 95 -2.94 13.71 -8.46
N LEU A 96 -2.47 12.49 -8.14
CA LEU A 96 -1.69 12.25 -6.94
C LEU A 96 -0.45 13.15 -6.91
N THR A 97 -0.35 13.95 -5.87
CA THR A 97 0.81 14.79 -5.60
C THR A 97 1.35 14.53 -4.20
N LEU A 98 2.65 14.35 -4.09
CA LEU A 98 3.30 14.12 -2.81
C LEU A 98 4.10 15.37 -2.43
N PRO A 99 3.96 15.89 -1.19
CA PRO A 99 4.77 17.01 -0.72
C PRO A 99 6.26 16.70 -0.77
N GLU A 100 7.04 17.60 -1.36
CA GLU A 100 8.49 17.49 -1.38
C GLU A 100 9.09 17.68 0.02
N HIS A 101 10.24 17.07 0.26
CA HIS A 101 11.01 17.17 1.52
C HIS A 101 10.15 16.88 2.77
N THR A 102 9.20 15.98 2.67
CA THR A 102 8.25 15.65 3.75
C THR A 102 8.31 14.14 4.01
N PHE A 103 8.49 13.76 5.28
CA PHE A 103 8.39 12.36 5.72
C PHE A 103 6.93 11.90 5.78
N TYR A 104 6.72 10.59 5.76
CA TYR A 104 5.39 9.95 5.86
C TYR A 104 4.46 10.15 4.65
N VAL A 105 5.00 10.61 3.52
CA VAL A 105 4.23 10.77 2.26
C VAL A 105 3.76 9.45 1.67
N ASP A 106 4.36 8.34 2.07
CA ASP A 106 3.93 6.97 1.81
C ASP A 106 2.47 6.73 2.24
N ASN A 107 2.02 7.41 3.31
CA ASN A 107 0.62 7.36 3.75
C ASN A 107 -0.31 8.05 2.75
N ILE A 108 0.09 9.18 2.17
CA ILE A 108 -0.68 9.87 1.11
C ILE A 108 -0.73 8.98 -0.13
N PHE A 109 0.41 8.40 -0.54
CA PHE A 109 0.48 7.47 -1.68
C PHE A 109 -0.45 6.26 -1.49
N ALA A 110 -0.53 5.73 -0.26
CA ALA A 110 -1.41 4.61 0.05
C ALA A 110 -2.90 5.02 0.08
N PHE A 111 -3.21 6.22 0.59
CA PHE A 111 -4.58 6.62 0.93
C PHE A 111 -5.31 7.34 -0.21
N ASP A 112 -4.70 8.38 -0.80
CA ASP A 112 -5.39 9.27 -1.73
C ASP A 112 -5.94 8.60 -3.00
N PRO A 113 -5.29 7.57 -3.58
CA PRO A 113 -5.85 6.86 -4.74
C PRO A 113 -7.01 5.91 -4.41
N LEU A 114 -7.20 5.49 -3.15
CA LEU A 114 -8.20 4.46 -2.80
C LEU A 114 -9.63 4.77 -3.23
N PRO A 115 -10.14 6.01 -3.16
CA PRO A 115 -11.47 6.35 -3.64
C PRO A 115 -11.71 6.10 -5.14
N TYR A 116 -10.64 6.09 -5.92
CA TYR A 116 -10.67 5.87 -7.38
C TYR A 116 -10.55 4.39 -7.75
N VAL A 117 -10.14 3.55 -6.81
CA VAL A 117 -10.00 2.09 -7.01
C VAL A 117 -11.37 1.43 -7.09
N GLN A 118 -11.65 0.75 -8.19
CA GLN A 118 -12.85 -0.04 -8.41
C GLN A 118 -12.57 -1.54 -8.31
N ASN A 119 -11.54 -2.00 -9.02
CA ASN A 119 -11.16 -3.40 -9.11
C ASN A 119 -9.79 -3.64 -8.48
N MET A 120 -9.77 -4.59 -7.58
CA MET A 120 -8.57 -5.00 -6.85
C MET A 120 -8.22 -6.46 -7.16
N TYR A 121 -6.97 -6.82 -6.95
CA TYR A 121 -6.50 -8.20 -6.99
C TYR A 121 -5.52 -8.44 -5.84
N TYR A 122 -5.74 -9.45 -5.04
CA TYR A 122 -4.79 -9.82 -3.99
C TYR A 122 -4.04 -11.09 -4.38
N LEU A 123 -2.72 -10.96 -4.56
CA LEU A 123 -1.80 -12.05 -4.78
C LEU A 123 -1.09 -12.37 -3.44
N ASP A 124 -1.35 -13.57 -2.90
CA ASP A 124 -0.80 -13.97 -1.59
C ASP A 124 0.67 -14.39 -1.72
N THR A 125 1.52 -13.45 -2.08
CA THR A 125 2.96 -13.63 -2.24
C THR A 125 3.76 -12.63 -1.41
N ASN A 126 4.91 -13.05 -0.84
CA ASN A 126 5.74 -12.27 0.07
C ASN A 126 6.72 -11.38 -0.71
N PHE A 127 6.22 -10.36 -1.37
CA PHE A 127 6.95 -9.59 -2.36
C PHE A 127 7.91 -8.57 -1.75
N TYR A 128 7.39 -7.62 -0.97
CA TYR A 128 8.18 -6.50 -0.47
C TYR A 128 8.91 -6.87 0.82
N ARG A 129 10.18 -6.47 0.92
CA ARG A 129 11.05 -6.70 2.07
C ARG A 129 11.34 -5.37 2.74
N TYR A 130 10.62 -5.11 3.82
CA TYR A 130 10.70 -3.88 4.58
C TYR A 130 11.77 -4.00 5.67
N PHE A 131 12.89 -3.31 5.47
CA PHE A 131 14.01 -3.33 6.40
C PHE A 131 13.76 -2.40 7.58
N ILE A 132 13.82 -2.93 8.80
CA ILE A 132 13.57 -2.18 10.04
C ILE A 132 14.69 -2.41 11.06
N GLY A 133 14.88 -1.42 11.94
CA GLY A 133 15.77 -1.52 13.11
C GLY A 133 17.04 -0.69 13.03
N ARG A 134 17.16 0.22 12.06
CA ARG A 134 18.20 1.25 12.09
C ARG A 134 17.76 2.44 12.92
N ASP A 135 18.71 3.10 13.59
CA ASP A 135 18.44 4.24 14.48
C ASP A 135 18.00 5.51 13.74
N ASP A 136 18.35 5.63 12.45
CA ASP A 136 18.05 6.79 11.61
C ASP A 136 16.73 6.68 10.84
N GLN A 137 16.02 5.56 10.95
CA GLN A 137 14.76 5.35 10.23
C GLN A 137 13.63 6.24 10.73
N SER A 138 12.74 6.61 9.80
CA SER A 138 11.57 7.46 10.08
C SER A 138 10.61 6.88 11.12
N VAL A 139 10.61 5.56 11.31
CA VAL A 139 9.83 4.84 12.32
C VAL A 139 10.51 4.73 13.69
N ASN A 140 11.74 5.25 13.85
CA ASN A 140 12.38 5.36 15.15
C ASN A 140 11.68 6.42 16.01
N GLU A 141 11.35 6.11 17.27
CA GLU A 141 10.58 6.96 18.17
C GLU A 141 11.17 8.36 18.32
N THR A 142 12.50 8.47 18.50
CA THR A 142 13.19 9.76 18.62
C THR A 142 13.08 10.59 17.35
N VAL A 143 13.15 9.94 16.18
CA VAL A 143 12.99 10.58 14.88
C VAL A 143 11.53 11.03 14.69
N MET A 144 10.57 10.19 15.06
CA MET A 144 9.13 10.52 15.00
C MET A 144 8.77 11.73 15.85
N ILE A 145 9.25 11.80 17.10
CA ILE A 145 9.02 12.93 17.99
C ILE A 145 9.59 14.21 17.37
N ARG A 146 10.80 14.18 16.83
CA ARG A 146 11.46 15.33 16.20
C ARG A 146 10.73 15.84 14.96
N ARG A 147 9.99 14.96 14.27
CA ARG A 147 9.29 15.23 12.99
C ARG A 147 7.78 15.17 13.10
N ILE A 148 7.25 15.39 14.30
CA ILE A 148 5.80 15.33 14.57
C ILE A 148 5.01 16.34 13.74
N ASP A 149 5.59 17.50 13.44
CA ASP A 149 5.01 18.52 12.57
C ASP A 149 4.73 18.00 11.16
N GLN A 150 5.65 17.18 10.61
CA GLN A 150 5.48 16.58 9.29
C GLN A 150 4.39 15.51 9.31
N GLN A 151 4.33 14.68 10.34
CA GLN A 151 3.25 13.71 10.51
C GLN A 151 1.88 14.41 10.61
N LEU A 152 1.80 15.50 11.38
CA LEU A 152 0.57 16.30 11.48
C LEU A 152 0.20 16.94 10.14
N ARG A 153 1.18 17.43 9.38
CA ARG A 153 0.96 17.95 8.02
C ARG A 153 0.37 16.91 7.09
N VAL A 154 0.96 15.70 7.06
CA VAL A 154 0.49 14.59 6.23
C VAL A 154 -0.92 14.17 6.64
N ASN A 155 -1.19 13.98 7.92
CA ASN A 155 -2.52 13.63 8.43
C ASN A 155 -3.56 14.69 8.03
N LYS A 156 -3.22 15.99 8.10
CA LYS A 156 -4.12 17.07 7.69
C LYS A 156 -4.42 17.03 6.20
N LEU A 157 -3.43 16.72 5.36
CA LEU A 157 -3.62 16.54 3.92
C LEU A 157 -4.58 15.38 3.64
N MET A 158 -4.37 14.21 4.27
CA MET A 158 -5.25 13.04 4.13
C MET A 158 -6.69 13.34 4.58
N VAL A 159 -6.88 14.04 5.70
CA VAL A 159 -8.23 14.46 6.15
C VAL A 159 -8.89 15.39 5.15
N ASN A 160 -8.16 16.35 4.60
CA ASN A 160 -8.68 17.27 3.58
C ASN A 160 -9.05 16.52 2.28
N SER A 161 -8.21 15.58 1.83
CA SER A 161 -8.48 14.71 0.69
C SER A 161 -9.75 13.89 0.92
N TYR A 162 -9.88 13.27 2.07
CA TYR A 162 -11.07 12.51 2.47
C TYR A 162 -12.36 13.35 2.45
N THR A 163 -12.31 14.57 3.00
CA THR A 163 -13.49 15.45 3.08
C THR A 163 -13.89 16.00 1.70
N SER A 164 -12.93 16.18 0.81
CA SER A 164 -13.16 16.67 -0.56
C SER A 164 -13.71 15.58 -1.48
N CYS A 165 -13.53 14.33 -1.15
CA CYS A 165 -13.98 13.17 -1.92
C CYS A 165 -15.45 12.85 -1.59
N GLY A 166 -16.39 13.68 -2.09
CA GLY A 166 -17.83 13.64 -1.79
C GLY A 166 -18.58 12.36 -2.17
N SER A 167 -17.95 11.40 -2.86
CA SER A 167 -18.59 10.22 -3.47
C SER A 167 -18.05 8.88 -2.98
N MET A 168 -17.41 8.82 -1.82
CA MET A 168 -16.96 7.53 -1.29
C MET A 168 -18.11 6.60 -0.94
N ASN A 169 -18.09 5.37 -1.47
CA ASN A 169 -18.93 4.27 -1.04
C ASN A 169 -18.81 4.10 0.49
N LYS A 170 -19.93 3.76 1.17
CA LYS A 170 -19.96 3.54 2.64
C LYS A 170 -18.88 2.56 3.12
N ARG A 171 -18.52 1.56 2.30
CA ARG A 171 -17.46 0.59 2.64
C ARG A 171 -16.06 1.15 2.50
N THR A 172 -15.78 1.95 1.46
CA THR A 172 -14.50 2.63 1.31
C THR A 172 -14.23 3.60 2.48
N ARG A 173 -15.29 4.19 3.05
CA ARG A 173 -15.19 5.07 4.23
C ARG A 173 -14.82 4.33 5.52
N ALA A 174 -14.99 3.02 5.56
CA ALA A 174 -14.71 2.20 6.74
C ALA A 174 -13.26 1.70 6.82
N TYR A 175 -12.46 1.94 5.79
CA TYR A 175 -11.03 1.62 5.66
C TYR A 175 -10.18 2.87 5.61
#